data_ffefe8932fa5268b56b31cfaf8047734
#
_entry.id   ffefe8932fa5268b56b31cfaf8047734
#
_cell.length_a   1.000
_cell.length_b   1.000
_cell.length_c   1.000
_cell.angle_alpha   90.00
_cell.angle_beta   90.00
_cell.angle_gamma   90.00
#
_symmetry.space_group_name_H-M   'P 1'
#
loop_
_entity.id
_entity.type
_entity.pdbx_description
1 polymer ?
#
loop_
_entity_poly.entity_id
_entity_poly.type
_entity_poly.pdbx_seq_one_letter_code
_entity_poly.pdbx_strand_id
1 'polypeptide(L)'
;MLPFLFAASAVQAGDSVTLMLFHDAVLMAVEGIGKTLVPVGPPNRYEEIAGNANVTLWACKPCVEARGLVASSLDHRVKLGGMNDFHAAAKSPDAKVVSF
;
A
#
# COMPACT_ATOMS: atom_id res chain seq x y z
N MET A 1 9.50 -3.91 -0.65
CA MET A 1 9.39 -4.51 0.71
C MET A 1 9.59 -3.51 1.84
N LEU A 2 10.50 -2.54 1.68
CA LEU A 2 10.72 -1.54 2.74
C LEU A 2 9.46 -0.80 3.19
N PRO A 3 8.58 -0.36 2.27
CA PRO A 3 7.35 0.33 2.70
C PRO A 3 6.49 -0.51 3.63
N PHE A 4 6.40 -1.81 3.37
CA PHE A 4 5.60 -2.71 4.21
C PHE A 4 6.25 -2.95 5.56
N LEU A 5 7.57 -3.02 5.62
CA LEU A 5 8.30 -3.15 6.88
C LEU A 5 8.12 -1.89 7.74
N PHE A 6 8.22 -0.72 7.11
CA PHE A 6 8.02 0.54 7.80
C PHE A 6 6.58 0.65 8.32
N ALA A 7 5.60 0.28 7.50
CA ALA A 7 4.20 0.32 7.90
C ALA A 7 3.92 -0.64 9.06
N ALA A 8 4.52 -1.82 9.05
CA ALA A 8 4.36 -2.78 10.15
C ALA A 8 4.89 -2.19 11.47
N SER A 9 6.03 -1.51 11.42
CA SER A 9 6.59 -0.86 12.61
C SER A 9 5.67 0.24 13.13
N ALA A 10 5.11 1.05 12.22
CA ALA A 10 4.20 2.13 12.60
C ALA A 10 2.93 1.58 13.26
N VAL A 11 2.36 0.50 12.72
CA VAL A 11 1.17 -0.13 13.28
C VAL A 11 1.47 -0.71 14.67
N GLN A 12 2.62 -1.32 14.85
CA GLN A 12 3.03 -1.84 16.15
C GLN A 12 3.19 -0.72 17.18
N ALA A 13 3.53 0.47 16.75
CA ALA A 13 3.62 1.65 17.61
C ALA A 13 2.26 2.30 17.88
N GLY A 14 1.19 1.78 17.31
CA GLY A 14 -0.16 2.31 17.50
C GLY A 14 -0.60 3.36 16.49
N ASP A 15 0.18 3.59 15.45
CA ASP A 15 -0.14 4.59 14.43
C ASP A 15 -1.10 4.06 13.39
N SER A 16 -1.90 4.97 12.81
CA SER A 16 -2.67 4.68 11.61
C SER A 16 -1.80 4.97 10.39
N VAL A 17 -1.90 4.12 9.38
CA VAL A 17 -1.04 4.21 8.19
C VAL A 17 -1.90 4.29 6.94
N THR A 18 -1.55 5.22 6.05
CA THR A 18 -2.07 5.26 4.69
C THR A 18 -0.90 5.00 3.76
N LEU A 19 -0.97 3.93 2.98
CA LEU A 19 0.09 3.52 2.08
C LEU A 19 -0.44 3.60 0.65
N MET A 20 0.25 4.34 -0.22
CA MET A 20 -0.12 4.45 -1.62
C MET A 20 0.96 3.85 -2.50
N LEU A 21 0.55 2.95 -3.39
CA LEU A 21 1.43 2.31 -4.35
C LEU A 21 1.37 3.06 -5.67
N PHE A 22 2.52 3.55 -6.15
CA PHE A 22 2.65 4.26 -7.41
C PHE A 22 3.51 3.47 -8.40
N HIS A 23 3.35 3.72 -9.68
CA HIS A 23 4.16 3.12 -10.75
C HIS A 23 4.16 1.61 -10.63
N ASP A 24 5.32 0.97 -10.73
CA ASP A 24 5.43 -0.48 -10.70
C ASP A 24 5.01 -1.10 -9.36
N ALA A 25 5.00 -0.31 -8.29
CA ALA A 25 4.58 -0.81 -6.99
C ALA A 25 3.11 -1.28 -6.99
N VAL A 26 2.29 -0.81 -7.93
CA VAL A 26 0.90 -1.26 -8.03
C VAL A 26 0.79 -2.75 -8.34
N LEU A 27 1.84 -3.37 -8.90
CA LEU A 27 1.87 -4.81 -9.16
C LEU A 27 1.76 -5.62 -7.86
N MET A 28 2.20 -5.05 -6.74
CA MET A 28 2.08 -5.70 -5.44
C MET A 28 0.63 -5.83 -4.98
N ALA A 29 -0.26 -5.01 -5.53
CA ALA A 29 -1.68 -5.04 -5.20
C ALA A 29 -2.47 -6.07 -6.00
N VAL A 30 -1.87 -6.67 -7.02
CA VAL A 30 -2.52 -7.74 -7.79
C VAL A 30 -2.77 -8.93 -6.86
N GLU A 31 -3.99 -9.46 -6.90
CA GLU A 31 -4.37 -10.52 -5.98
C GLU A 31 -3.41 -11.72 -6.09
N GLY A 32 -2.91 -12.14 -4.94
CA GLY A 32 -2.00 -13.27 -4.83
C GLY A 32 -0.52 -12.90 -4.97
N ILE A 33 -0.18 -11.75 -5.57
CA ILE A 33 1.22 -11.38 -5.78
C ILE A 33 1.89 -10.98 -4.46
N GLY A 34 1.23 -10.14 -3.66
CA GLY A 34 1.84 -9.63 -2.43
C GLY A 34 2.31 -10.72 -1.49
N LYS A 35 1.51 -11.77 -1.35
CA LYS A 35 1.86 -12.87 -0.44
C LYS A 35 2.91 -13.82 -0.99
N THR A 36 3.21 -13.73 -2.29
CA THR A 36 4.24 -14.56 -2.93
C THR A 36 5.59 -13.88 -3.05
N LEU A 37 5.68 -12.59 -2.64
CA LEU A 37 6.94 -11.86 -2.70
C LEU A 37 7.97 -12.50 -1.77
N VAL A 38 9.19 -12.63 -2.30
CA VAL A 38 10.32 -13.16 -1.53
C VAL A 38 11.09 -11.97 -0.96
N PRO A 39 11.08 -11.77 0.36
CA PRO A 39 11.78 -10.64 0.95
C PRO A 39 13.29 -10.87 0.98
N VAL A 40 14.04 -9.77 0.95
CA VAL A 40 15.45 -9.77 1.28
C VAL A 40 15.54 -9.30 2.74
N GLY A 41 15.77 -10.23 3.65
CA GLY A 41 15.79 -9.93 5.08
C GLY A 41 14.52 -10.39 5.79
N PRO A 42 13.85 -9.52 6.56
CA PRO A 42 12.67 -9.91 7.33
C PRO A 42 11.56 -10.52 6.49
N PRO A 43 10.65 -11.32 7.10
CA PRO A 43 9.54 -11.91 6.38
C PRO A 43 8.66 -10.89 5.70
N ASN A 44 7.98 -11.33 4.64
CA ASN A 44 7.02 -10.53 3.92
C ASN A 44 5.88 -10.11 4.85
N ARG A 45 5.61 -8.80 4.91
CA ARG A 45 4.59 -8.22 5.78
C ARG A 45 3.33 -7.82 5.03
N TYR A 46 3.22 -8.15 3.75
CA TYR A 46 2.09 -7.70 2.94
C TYR A 46 0.74 -8.11 3.55
N GLU A 47 0.57 -9.40 3.89
CA GLU A 47 -0.70 -9.90 4.42
C GLU A 47 -1.05 -9.24 5.76
N GLU A 48 -0.07 -9.02 6.60
CA GLU A 48 -0.28 -8.33 7.88
C GLU A 48 -0.78 -6.90 7.65
N ILE A 49 -0.16 -6.19 6.71
CA ILE A 49 -0.49 -4.79 6.43
C ILE A 49 -1.84 -4.67 5.72
N ALA A 50 -2.06 -5.47 4.70
CA ALA A 50 -3.29 -5.39 3.91
C ALA A 50 -4.53 -5.75 4.73
N GLY A 51 -4.38 -6.64 5.71
CA GLY A 51 -5.49 -7.06 6.57
C GLY A 51 -5.65 -6.23 7.83
N ASN A 52 -4.82 -5.24 8.08
CA ASN A 52 -4.85 -4.48 9.32
C ASN A 52 -5.86 -3.33 9.27
N ALA A 53 -6.71 -3.22 10.28
CA ALA A 53 -7.75 -2.20 10.33
C ALA A 53 -7.20 -0.76 10.43
N ASN A 54 -5.97 -0.60 10.92
CA ASN A 54 -5.33 0.72 11.04
C ASN A 54 -4.56 1.12 9.77
N VAL A 55 -4.61 0.30 8.73
CA VAL A 55 -3.91 0.56 7.47
C VAL A 55 -4.93 0.73 6.36
N THR A 56 -4.77 1.79 5.58
CA THR A 56 -5.51 1.99 4.34
C THR A 56 -4.50 1.85 3.20
N LEU A 57 -4.71 0.86 2.35
CA LEU A 57 -3.81 0.57 1.23
C LEU A 57 -4.46 1.01 -0.06
N TRP A 58 -3.78 1.90 -0.79
CA TRP A 58 -4.25 2.46 -2.05
C TRP A 58 -3.32 2.06 -3.20
N ALA A 59 -3.89 1.88 -4.38
CA ALA A 59 -3.13 1.76 -5.62
C ALA A 59 -3.48 2.93 -6.53
N CYS A 60 -2.47 3.50 -7.15
CA CYS A 60 -2.65 4.62 -8.08
C CYS A 60 -3.44 4.15 -9.30
N LYS A 61 -4.60 4.73 -9.54
CA LYS A 61 -5.49 4.31 -10.62
C LYS A 61 -4.87 4.48 -12.01
N PRO A 62 -4.30 5.65 -12.36
CA PRO A 62 -3.61 5.78 -13.65
C PRO A 62 -2.45 4.79 -13.82
N CYS A 63 -1.73 4.48 -12.74
CA CYS A 63 -0.63 3.53 -12.79
C CYS A 63 -1.13 2.11 -13.07
N VAL A 64 -2.25 1.74 -12.50
CA VAL A 64 -2.90 0.45 -12.73
C VAL A 64 -3.35 0.34 -14.17
N GLU A 65 -4.04 1.36 -14.69
CA GLU A 65 -4.55 1.39 -16.05
C GLU A 65 -3.42 1.37 -17.08
N ALA A 66 -2.34 2.12 -16.83
CA ALA A 66 -1.19 2.17 -17.73
C ALA A 66 -0.53 0.80 -17.92
N ARG A 67 -0.69 -0.09 -16.95
CA ARG A 67 -0.11 -1.44 -17.00
C ARG A 67 -1.10 -2.51 -17.45
N GLY A 68 -2.26 -2.07 -17.95
CA GLY A 68 -3.27 -3.00 -18.45
C GLY A 68 -3.98 -3.80 -17.37
N LEU A 69 -3.85 -3.41 -16.13
CA LEU A 69 -4.53 -4.05 -15.02
C LEU A 69 -5.94 -3.50 -14.86
N VAL A 70 -6.85 -4.31 -14.35
CA VAL A 70 -8.22 -3.91 -14.05
C VAL A 70 -8.48 -4.05 -12.55
N ALA A 71 -9.47 -3.32 -12.04
CA ALA A 71 -9.78 -3.32 -10.61
C ALA A 71 -10.06 -4.73 -10.07
N SER A 72 -10.70 -5.59 -10.86
CA SER A 72 -11.01 -6.96 -10.44
C SER A 72 -9.78 -7.86 -10.29
N SER A 73 -8.62 -7.44 -10.83
CA SER A 73 -7.37 -8.18 -10.68
C SER A 73 -6.65 -7.86 -9.38
N LEU A 74 -7.08 -6.83 -8.67
CA LEU A 74 -6.43 -6.37 -7.45
C LEU A 74 -6.98 -7.06 -6.22
N ASP A 75 -6.16 -7.10 -5.18
CA ASP A 75 -6.60 -7.53 -3.86
C ASP A 75 -7.78 -6.65 -3.44
N HIS A 76 -8.88 -7.27 -3.00
CA HIS A 76 -10.10 -6.55 -2.64
C HIS A 76 -9.93 -5.57 -1.47
N ARG A 77 -8.86 -5.72 -0.69
CA ARG A 77 -8.53 -4.84 0.43
C ARG A 77 -7.84 -3.56 -0.01
N VAL A 78 -7.44 -3.48 -1.28
CA VAL A 78 -6.75 -2.33 -1.85
C VAL A 78 -7.77 -1.42 -2.52
N LYS A 79 -7.69 -0.12 -2.23
CA LYS A 79 -8.54 0.89 -2.84
C LYS A 79 -7.84 1.48 -4.06
N LEU A 80 -8.62 1.82 -5.08
CA LEU A 80 -8.10 2.57 -6.21
C LEU A 80 -8.28 4.07 -5.94
N GLY A 81 -7.25 4.85 -6.20
CA GLY A 81 -7.31 6.28 -6.02
C GLY A 81 -6.21 6.99 -6.77
N GLY A 82 -6.15 8.30 -6.61
CA GLY A 82 -5.18 9.13 -7.28
C GLY A 82 -4.49 10.07 -6.30
N MET A 83 -3.81 11.06 -6.88
CA MET A 83 -3.04 12.01 -6.08
C MET A 83 -3.93 12.82 -5.11
N ASN A 84 -5.20 13.05 -5.46
CA ASN A 84 -6.12 13.76 -4.56
C ASN A 84 -6.36 12.98 -3.26
N ASP A 85 -6.46 11.66 -3.35
CA ASP A 85 -6.65 10.82 -2.16
C ASP A 85 -5.41 10.83 -1.28
N PHE A 86 -4.24 10.76 -1.89
CA PHE A 86 -2.98 10.84 -1.16
C PHE A 86 -2.82 12.21 -0.50
N HIS A 87 -3.12 13.27 -1.23
CA HIS A 87 -3.03 14.63 -0.72
C HIS A 87 -3.97 14.83 0.46
N ALA A 88 -5.20 14.30 0.38
CA ALA A 88 -6.16 14.40 1.49
C ALA A 88 -5.62 13.74 2.76
N ALA A 89 -4.99 12.58 2.62
CA ALA A 89 -4.37 11.89 3.76
C ALA A 89 -3.18 12.68 4.33
N ALA A 90 -2.36 13.26 3.45
CA ALA A 90 -1.17 14.01 3.84
C ALA A 90 -1.51 15.33 4.53
N LYS A 91 -2.71 15.87 4.33
CA LYS A 91 -3.16 17.12 4.94
C LYS A 91 -3.46 17.02 6.43
N SER A 92 -3.61 15.80 6.96
CA SER A 92 -3.88 15.64 8.38
C SER A 92 -2.78 16.34 9.20
N PRO A 93 -3.15 17.12 10.26
CA PRO A 93 -2.16 17.86 11.03
C PRO A 93 -1.04 17.01 11.63
N ASP A 94 -1.35 15.74 11.93
CA ASP A 94 -0.39 14.85 12.56
C ASP A 94 0.27 13.90 11.54
N ALA A 95 -0.01 14.06 10.24
CA ALA A 95 0.52 13.19 9.22
C ALA A 95 1.99 13.48 8.95
N LYS A 96 2.76 12.41 8.79
CA LYS A 96 4.14 12.46 8.30
C LYS A 96 4.21 11.65 7.03
N VAL A 97 4.82 12.22 5.99
CA VAL A 97 4.91 11.57 4.69
C VAL A 97 6.32 11.04 4.51
N VAL A 98 6.41 9.76 4.16
CA VAL A 98 7.67 9.08 3.88
C VAL A 98 7.54 8.41 2.51
N SER A 99 8.56 8.54 1.67
CA SER A 99 8.57 7.87 0.36
C SER A 99 9.79 6.97 0.21
N PHE A 100 9.60 5.95 -0.59
CA PHE A 100 10.63 4.94 -0.84
C PHE A 100 10.92 4.75 -2.32
#